data_96bdf92ba8c6ac28a8984e59f492d6c1
#
_entry.id   96bdf92ba8c6ac28a8984e59f492d6c1
#
_cell.length_a   1.000
_cell.length_b   1.000
_cell.length_c   1.000
_cell.angle_alpha   90.00
_cell.angle_beta   90.00
_cell.angle_gamma   90.00
#
_symmetry.space_group_name_H-M   'P 1'
#
loop_
_entity.id
_entity.type
_entity.pdbx_description
1 polymer ?
#
loop_
_entity_poly.entity_id
_entity_poly.type
_entity_poly.pdbx_seq_one_letter_code
_entity_poly.pdbx_strand_id
1 'polypeptide(L)'
;MHKFLRAVGFSEITKEELNKIFEKVIERPTFQKVAEDSEGNEFAELSKEFGDFFGLSLRGTFDEYDEFHMDYYYPYFCGTTISTYEKPDIEKHAEKESYAGICDEVRVGVTLIFYLQNVVDYLAEKNNPLYHMQKSGVILSALSTDGKILLQINKDEKKHEQLERQKMERNSLIAAARNGDEDAIENLTLEDIDTYSLLSRRIMREDILSIVENYFMPYGIESDQYSILGEIMDCKLLQNEYTGESVYALELMCNDIPFSVCINQKDLLGEPAVGRRFKGTIWLQGSIYYQS
;
A
#
# COMPACT_ATOMS: atom_id res chain seq x y z
N MET A 1 -1.60 21.05 -2.77
CA MET A 1 -2.05 19.90 -3.59
C MET A 1 -1.38 18.64 -3.07
N HIS A 2 -2.08 17.51 -3.13
CA HIS A 2 -1.56 16.24 -2.66
C HIS A 2 -0.42 15.75 -3.58
N LYS A 3 0.75 15.40 -3.01
CA LYS A 3 1.95 15.06 -3.81
C LYS A 3 1.77 13.82 -4.71
N PHE A 4 0.92 12.89 -4.30
CA PHE A 4 0.67 11.65 -5.04
C PHE A 4 -0.39 11.75 -6.15
N LEU A 5 -0.96 12.95 -6.43
CA LEU A 5 -1.82 13.17 -7.59
C LEU A 5 -1.13 12.76 -8.89
N ARG A 6 0.17 13.02 -9.00
CA ARG A 6 0.94 12.66 -10.18
C ARG A 6 0.99 11.15 -10.44
N ALA A 7 0.97 10.32 -9.39
CA ALA A 7 1.00 8.87 -9.52
C ALA A 7 -0.23 8.32 -10.28
N VAL A 8 -1.36 9.00 -10.17
CA VAL A 8 -2.62 8.65 -10.84
C VAL A 8 -2.87 9.51 -12.10
N GLY A 9 -1.82 10.08 -12.70
CA GLY A 9 -1.91 10.78 -13.97
C GLY A 9 -2.33 12.24 -13.90
N PHE A 10 -2.15 12.90 -12.75
CA PHE A 10 -2.37 14.35 -12.60
C PHE A 10 -1.05 15.07 -12.28
N SER A 11 -0.02 14.88 -13.12
CA SER A 11 1.33 15.38 -12.83
C SER A 11 1.46 16.90 -12.92
N GLU A 12 0.68 17.56 -13.77
CA GLU A 12 0.79 18.98 -14.08
C GLU A 12 -0.52 19.75 -13.81
N ILE A 13 -1.41 19.16 -13.00
CA ILE A 13 -2.71 19.79 -12.74
C ILE A 13 -2.57 21.07 -11.93
N THR A 14 -3.27 22.11 -12.35
CA THR A 14 -3.37 23.37 -11.60
C THR A 14 -4.40 23.28 -10.49
N LYS A 15 -4.34 24.19 -9.52
CA LYS A 15 -5.34 24.24 -8.44
C LYS A 15 -6.74 24.52 -8.96
N GLU A 16 -6.86 25.36 -10.02
CA GLU A 16 -8.15 25.69 -10.63
C GLU A 16 -8.76 24.48 -11.36
N GLU A 17 -7.95 23.71 -12.06
CA GLU A 17 -8.40 22.48 -12.72
C GLU A 17 -8.79 21.41 -11.69
N LEU A 18 -8.04 21.29 -10.60
CA LEU A 18 -8.35 20.36 -9.52
C LEU A 18 -9.70 20.70 -8.87
N ASN A 19 -10.02 21.99 -8.65
CA ASN A 19 -11.32 22.40 -8.15
C ASN A 19 -12.47 22.01 -9.12
N LYS A 20 -12.27 22.17 -10.42
CA LYS A 20 -13.26 21.69 -11.42
C LYS A 20 -13.42 20.17 -11.41
N ILE A 21 -12.37 19.44 -11.07
CA ILE A 21 -12.48 17.98 -10.90
C ILE A 21 -13.30 17.67 -9.64
N PHE A 22 -13.09 18.39 -8.54
CA PHE A 22 -13.89 18.19 -7.32
C PHE A 22 -15.38 18.42 -7.60
N GLU A 23 -15.72 19.49 -8.30
CA GLU A 23 -17.11 19.76 -8.74
C GLU A 23 -17.68 18.55 -9.53
N LYS A 24 -16.92 18.01 -10.48
CA LYS A 24 -17.33 16.82 -11.25
C LYS A 24 -17.46 15.56 -10.41
N VAL A 25 -16.60 15.39 -9.37
CA VAL A 25 -16.71 14.25 -8.45
C VAL A 25 -17.99 14.38 -7.62
N ILE A 26 -18.29 15.58 -7.12
CA ILE A 26 -19.50 15.87 -6.33
C ILE A 26 -20.75 15.67 -7.18
N GLU A 27 -20.79 16.21 -8.42
CA GLU A 27 -21.95 16.11 -9.30
C GLU A 27 -22.23 14.69 -9.79
N ARG A 28 -21.17 13.91 -10.07
CA ARG A 28 -21.28 12.57 -10.67
C ARG A 28 -20.16 11.65 -10.18
N PRO A 29 -20.22 11.22 -8.93
CA PRO A 29 -19.26 10.23 -8.41
C PRO A 29 -19.45 8.88 -9.11
N THR A 30 -18.38 8.09 -9.23
CA THR A 30 -18.48 6.68 -9.64
C THR A 30 -19.04 5.85 -8.49
N PHE A 31 -18.62 6.18 -7.26
CA PHE A 31 -19.08 5.55 -6.03
C PHE A 31 -19.42 6.61 -5.00
N GLN A 32 -20.52 6.40 -4.31
CA GLN A 32 -20.92 7.18 -3.14
C GLN A 32 -21.24 6.24 -2.00
N LYS A 33 -20.62 6.48 -0.86
CA LYS A 33 -20.87 5.73 0.38
C LYS A 33 -21.05 6.71 1.53
N VAL A 34 -21.91 6.31 2.47
CA VAL A 34 -22.24 7.11 3.66
C VAL A 34 -22.25 6.21 4.87
N ALA A 35 -21.74 6.70 5.99
CA ALA A 35 -21.87 6.07 7.31
C ALA A 35 -21.92 7.17 8.39
N GLU A 36 -22.35 6.79 9.59
CA GLU A 36 -22.28 7.65 10.77
C GLU A 36 -20.82 7.69 11.26
N ASP A 37 -20.30 8.89 11.51
CA ASP A 37 -18.96 9.10 12.06
C ASP A 37 -18.90 8.84 13.57
N SER A 38 -17.75 9.09 14.19
CA SER A 38 -17.56 8.92 15.64
C SER A 38 -18.33 9.92 16.52
N GLU A 39 -18.85 10.99 15.92
CA GLU A 39 -19.60 12.06 16.59
C GLU A 39 -21.10 11.98 16.30
N GLY A 40 -21.52 11.04 15.45
CA GLY A 40 -22.92 10.85 15.05
C GLY A 40 -23.34 11.69 13.87
N ASN A 41 -22.39 12.28 13.10
CA ASN A 41 -22.70 13.00 11.89
C ASN A 41 -22.64 12.08 10.68
N GLU A 42 -23.30 12.48 9.62
CA GLU A 42 -23.30 11.76 8.34
C GLU A 42 -21.97 12.00 7.60
N PHE A 43 -21.09 11.02 7.64
CA PHE A 43 -19.80 11.04 6.96
C PHE A 43 -19.92 10.37 5.58
N ALA A 44 -19.50 11.07 4.54
CA ALA A 44 -19.65 10.63 3.16
C ALA A 44 -18.30 10.53 2.45
N GLU A 45 -18.20 9.55 1.56
CA GLU A 45 -17.11 9.38 0.61
C GLU A 45 -17.68 9.40 -0.82
N LEU A 46 -17.21 10.35 -1.62
CA LEU A 46 -17.53 10.49 -3.04
C LEU A 46 -16.26 10.18 -3.84
N SER A 47 -16.27 9.09 -4.59
CA SER A 47 -15.09 8.66 -5.35
C SER A 47 -15.37 8.68 -6.84
N LYS A 48 -14.41 9.09 -7.64
CA LYS A 48 -14.46 9.05 -9.09
C LYS A 48 -13.24 8.39 -9.66
N GLU A 49 -13.48 7.38 -10.49
CA GLU A 49 -12.43 6.75 -11.30
C GLU A 49 -12.05 7.63 -12.48
N PHE A 50 -10.76 7.66 -12.78
CA PHE A 50 -10.17 8.31 -13.94
C PHE A 50 -9.39 7.33 -14.81
N GLY A 51 -9.53 6.07 -14.55
CA GLY A 51 -8.99 4.91 -15.23
C GLY A 51 -9.23 3.68 -14.38
N ASP A 52 -8.89 2.50 -14.89
CA ASP A 52 -9.12 1.23 -14.18
C ASP A 52 -8.41 1.22 -12.82
N PHE A 53 -9.17 1.08 -11.75
CA PHE A 53 -8.72 0.95 -10.36
C PHE A 53 -8.11 2.19 -9.71
N PHE A 54 -8.03 3.34 -10.37
CA PHE A 54 -7.49 4.56 -9.76
C PHE A 54 -8.37 5.78 -9.96
N GLY A 55 -8.26 6.71 -9.02
CA GLY A 55 -9.07 7.91 -9.07
C GLY A 55 -8.80 8.88 -7.93
N LEU A 56 -9.81 9.71 -7.66
CA LEU A 56 -9.85 10.64 -6.54
C LEU A 56 -11.05 10.34 -5.65
N SER A 57 -10.83 10.39 -4.35
CA SER A 57 -11.88 10.31 -3.35
C SER A 57 -11.94 11.61 -2.56
N LEU A 58 -13.15 12.15 -2.41
CA LEU A 58 -13.49 13.29 -1.57
C LEU A 58 -14.20 12.76 -0.32
N ARG A 59 -13.78 13.23 0.84
CA ARG A 59 -14.41 12.88 2.12
C ARG A 59 -14.91 14.14 2.80
N GLY A 60 -16.06 14.03 3.43
CA GLY A 60 -16.72 15.14 4.09
C GLY A 60 -18.09 14.76 4.63
N THR A 61 -18.92 15.74 4.85
CA THR A 61 -20.27 15.58 5.42
C THR A 61 -21.32 16.22 4.52
N PHE A 62 -22.55 15.72 4.56
CA PHE A 62 -23.70 16.42 4.01
C PHE A 62 -24.34 17.27 5.09
N ASP A 63 -24.79 18.47 4.73
CA ASP A 63 -25.56 19.32 5.62
C ASP A 63 -27.08 19.03 5.54
N GLU A 64 -27.87 19.82 6.27
CA GLU A 64 -29.34 19.71 6.29
C GLU A 64 -30.04 20.06 4.96
N TYR A 65 -29.28 20.60 3.98
CA TYR A 65 -29.76 20.93 2.63
C TYR A 65 -29.25 19.97 1.56
N ASP A 66 -28.65 18.82 1.96
CA ASP A 66 -27.98 17.87 1.08
C ASP A 66 -26.77 18.48 0.31
N GLU A 67 -26.16 19.56 0.84
CA GLU A 67 -24.93 20.10 0.26
C GLU A 67 -23.71 19.38 0.84
N PHE A 68 -22.81 18.92 -0.04
CA PHE A 68 -21.59 18.22 0.36
C PHE A 68 -20.48 19.20 0.75
N HIS A 69 -20.02 19.10 1.97
CA HIS A 69 -18.90 19.88 2.52
C HIS A 69 -17.66 19.01 2.59
N MET A 70 -16.71 19.26 1.68
CA MET A 70 -15.47 18.51 1.59
C MET A 70 -14.49 18.89 2.71
N ASP A 71 -14.09 17.92 3.54
CA ASP A 71 -13.03 18.07 4.54
C ASP A 71 -11.66 17.89 3.94
N TYR A 72 -11.49 16.84 3.13
CA TYR A 72 -10.25 16.52 2.44
C TYR A 72 -10.48 15.61 1.24
N TYR A 73 -9.42 15.43 0.45
CA TYR A 73 -9.39 14.52 -0.68
C TYR A 73 -8.08 13.74 -0.72
N TYR A 74 -8.09 12.62 -1.39
CA TYR A 74 -6.88 11.85 -1.67
C TYR A 74 -6.97 11.12 -3.02
N PRO A 75 -5.83 10.96 -3.72
CA PRO A 75 -5.74 10.04 -4.85
C PRO A 75 -5.66 8.61 -4.33
N TYR A 76 -6.31 7.69 -5.04
CA TYR A 76 -6.29 6.28 -4.66
C TYR A 76 -5.93 5.37 -5.83
N PHE A 77 -5.41 4.20 -5.48
CA PHE A 77 -5.27 3.05 -6.36
C PHE A 77 -5.77 1.81 -5.62
N CYS A 78 -6.67 1.06 -6.22
CA CYS A 78 -7.24 -0.15 -5.61
C CYS A 78 -6.40 -1.37 -5.96
N GLY A 79 -5.97 -2.11 -4.95
CA GLY A 79 -5.40 -3.45 -5.13
C GLY A 79 -6.50 -4.48 -5.41
N THR A 80 -6.13 -5.58 -6.04
CA THR A 80 -7.05 -6.68 -6.38
C THR A 80 -6.75 -7.98 -5.66
N THR A 81 -5.57 -8.09 -5.05
CA THR A 81 -5.07 -9.31 -4.41
C THR A 81 -5.01 -9.13 -2.90
N ILE A 82 -5.46 -10.13 -2.15
CA ILE A 82 -5.31 -10.13 -0.69
C ILE A 82 -3.82 -10.21 -0.35
N SER A 83 -3.33 -9.21 0.36
CA SER A 83 -1.91 -9.08 0.72
C SER A 83 -1.57 -9.89 1.97
N THR A 84 -2.49 -9.89 2.94
CA THR A 84 -2.35 -10.64 4.18
C THR A 84 -3.73 -10.99 4.75
N TYR A 85 -3.78 -12.10 5.48
CA TYR A 85 -4.95 -12.52 6.26
C TYR A 85 -4.86 -12.08 7.73
N GLU A 86 -3.81 -11.35 8.09
CA GLU A 86 -3.73 -10.72 9.42
C GLU A 86 -4.80 -9.64 9.56
N LYS A 87 -5.44 -9.61 10.73
CA LYS A 87 -6.49 -8.63 11.02
C LYS A 87 -5.85 -7.31 11.40
N PRO A 88 -6.17 -6.21 10.68
CA PRO A 88 -5.61 -4.92 11.03
C PRO A 88 -6.30 -4.33 12.27
N ASP A 89 -5.53 -3.68 13.12
CA ASP A 89 -6.02 -2.69 14.05
C ASP A 89 -6.24 -1.37 13.32
N ILE A 90 -7.30 -0.64 13.68
CA ILE A 90 -7.64 0.62 13.02
C ILE A 90 -7.57 1.75 14.04
N GLU A 91 -6.73 2.73 13.73
CA GLU A 91 -6.55 3.94 14.54
C GLU A 91 -7.01 5.18 13.78
N LYS A 92 -7.76 6.06 14.49
CA LYS A 92 -8.19 7.35 13.95
C LYS A 92 -7.08 8.38 14.10
N HIS A 93 -6.80 9.14 13.07
CA HIS A 93 -5.96 10.34 13.16
C HIS A 93 -6.70 11.46 13.89
N ALA A 94 -6.02 12.17 14.80
CA ALA A 94 -6.61 12.96 15.88
C ALA A 94 -7.60 14.08 15.46
N GLU A 95 -7.54 14.61 14.24
CA GLU A 95 -8.30 15.81 13.85
C GLU A 95 -9.29 15.61 12.70
N LYS A 96 -9.32 14.43 12.06
CA LYS A 96 -10.17 14.17 10.89
C LYS A 96 -10.68 12.74 10.91
N GLU A 97 -11.80 12.48 10.22
CA GLU A 97 -12.28 11.12 9.97
C GLU A 97 -11.36 10.40 8.95
N SER A 98 -10.07 10.40 9.26
CA SER A 98 -9.01 9.70 8.54
C SER A 98 -8.44 8.62 9.44
N TYR A 99 -8.24 7.43 8.89
CA TYR A 99 -7.87 6.26 9.65
C TYR A 99 -6.65 5.58 9.05
N ALA A 100 -5.78 5.09 9.93
CA ALA A 100 -4.68 4.21 9.57
C ALA A 100 -5.04 2.76 9.93
N GLY A 101 -4.70 1.84 9.06
CA GLY A 101 -4.67 0.43 9.39
C GLY A 101 -3.27 0.06 9.87
N ILE A 102 -3.21 -0.75 10.91
CA ILE A 102 -1.97 -1.23 11.53
C ILE A 102 -2.00 -2.75 11.47
N CYS A 103 -0.98 -3.34 10.85
CA CYS A 103 -0.89 -4.78 10.68
C CYS A 103 0.50 -5.27 11.07
N ASP A 104 0.56 -6.19 12.02
CA ASP A 104 1.78 -6.87 12.42
C ASP A 104 2.11 -7.99 11.44
N GLU A 105 2.88 -7.65 10.40
CA GLU A 105 3.22 -8.58 9.35
C GLU A 105 4.61 -9.19 9.58
N VAL A 106 4.62 -10.45 9.99
CA VAL A 106 5.84 -11.18 10.34
C VAL A 106 6.82 -11.26 9.16
N ARG A 107 6.32 -11.40 7.94
CA ARG A 107 7.14 -11.53 6.72
C ARG A 107 8.00 -10.29 6.42
N VAL A 108 7.56 -9.13 6.86
CA VAL A 108 8.31 -7.87 6.71
C VAL A 108 9.21 -7.59 7.91
N GLY A 109 8.88 -8.16 9.06
CA GLY A 109 9.62 -7.92 10.31
C GLY A 109 9.37 -6.54 10.94
N VAL A 110 8.44 -5.76 10.38
CA VAL A 110 8.00 -4.46 10.91
C VAL A 110 6.47 -4.39 10.90
N THR A 111 5.92 -3.57 11.77
CA THR A 111 4.49 -3.25 11.72
C THR A 111 4.21 -2.41 10.48
N LEU A 112 3.30 -2.88 9.63
CA LEU A 112 2.83 -2.13 8.47
C LEU A 112 1.75 -1.14 8.91
N ILE A 113 1.93 0.12 8.55
CA ILE A 113 0.95 1.18 8.73
C ILE A 113 0.54 1.66 7.34
N PHE A 114 -0.75 1.72 7.08
CA PHE A 114 -1.27 2.11 5.78
C PHE A 114 -2.48 3.04 5.92
N TYR A 115 -2.67 3.91 4.94
CA TYR A 115 -3.86 4.75 4.84
C TYR A 115 -5.08 3.90 4.51
N LEU A 116 -6.12 3.95 5.35
CA LEU A 116 -7.32 3.15 5.16
C LEU A 116 -8.23 3.77 4.08
N GLN A 117 -8.46 3.01 3.00
CA GLN A 117 -9.29 3.45 1.89
C GLN A 117 -10.78 3.26 2.16
N ASN A 118 -11.20 2.13 2.73
CA ASN A 118 -12.62 1.82 2.94
C ASN A 118 -13.10 2.17 4.36
N VAL A 119 -12.88 3.42 4.76
CA VAL A 119 -13.29 3.95 6.09
C VAL A 119 -14.78 3.84 6.29
N VAL A 120 -15.59 4.14 5.28
CA VAL A 120 -17.06 4.10 5.39
C VAL A 120 -17.55 2.68 5.68
N ASP A 121 -16.97 1.67 5.04
CA ASP A 121 -17.30 0.26 5.31
C ASP A 121 -16.90 -0.12 6.75
N TYR A 122 -15.76 0.36 7.23
CA TYR A 122 -15.30 0.16 8.61
C TYR A 122 -16.24 0.83 9.63
N LEU A 123 -16.67 2.07 9.38
CA LEU A 123 -17.61 2.78 10.25
C LEU A 123 -18.98 2.09 10.29
N ALA A 124 -19.49 1.66 9.13
CA ALA A 124 -20.73 0.93 9.02
C ALA A 124 -20.69 -0.40 9.82
N GLU A 125 -19.57 -1.14 9.76
CA GLU A 125 -19.37 -2.35 10.56
C GLU A 125 -19.34 -2.02 12.05
N LYS A 126 -18.56 -1.03 12.43
CA LYS A 126 -18.36 -0.63 13.84
C LYS A 126 -19.66 -0.19 14.52
N ASN A 127 -20.51 0.55 13.77
CA ASN A 127 -21.73 1.14 14.31
C ASN A 127 -22.94 0.21 14.25
N ASN A 128 -22.87 -0.91 13.51
CA ASN A 128 -23.96 -1.87 13.38
C ASN A 128 -23.57 -3.26 13.89
N PRO A 129 -23.94 -3.63 15.14
CA PRO A 129 -23.64 -4.95 15.70
C PRO A 129 -24.27 -6.13 14.93
N LEU A 130 -25.23 -5.87 14.05
CA LEU A 130 -25.88 -6.87 13.18
C LEU A 130 -25.14 -7.07 11.85
N TYR A 131 -24.10 -6.30 11.62
CA TYR A 131 -23.26 -6.45 10.43
C TYR A 131 -22.34 -7.66 10.62
N HIS A 132 -22.69 -8.77 10.01
CA HIS A 132 -21.98 -10.04 10.19
C HIS A 132 -20.70 -10.18 9.33
N MET A 133 -20.17 -9.09 8.81
CA MET A 133 -18.93 -9.12 8.05
C MET A 133 -17.75 -9.24 9.00
N GLN A 134 -16.93 -10.27 8.83
CA GLN A 134 -15.69 -10.42 9.61
C GLN A 134 -14.50 -9.85 8.84
N LYS A 135 -13.69 -9.06 9.52
CA LYS A 135 -12.36 -8.67 9.01
C LYS A 135 -11.56 -9.94 8.78
N SER A 136 -11.19 -10.21 7.52
CA SER A 136 -10.54 -11.46 7.12
C SER A 136 -9.17 -11.23 6.50
N GLY A 137 -8.73 -9.99 6.38
CA GLY A 137 -7.43 -9.64 5.82
C GLY A 137 -7.35 -8.21 5.34
N VAL A 138 -6.27 -7.94 4.61
CA VAL A 138 -6.00 -6.62 4.03
C VAL A 138 -5.60 -6.78 2.57
N ILE A 139 -6.14 -5.91 1.72
CA ILE A 139 -5.68 -5.70 0.35
C ILE A 139 -4.86 -4.42 0.35
N LEU A 140 -3.56 -4.52 0.11
CA LEU A 140 -2.66 -3.38 0.05
C LEU A 140 -2.50 -2.87 -1.38
N SER A 141 -2.40 -1.57 -1.50
CA SER A 141 -2.04 -0.86 -2.71
C SER A 141 -1.13 0.32 -2.38
N ALA A 142 -0.51 0.92 -3.38
CA ALA A 142 0.37 2.05 -3.12
C ALA A 142 0.41 3.02 -4.30
N LEU A 143 0.75 4.26 -4.00
CA LEU A 143 1.08 5.28 -4.98
C LEU A 143 2.57 5.62 -4.89
N SER A 144 3.23 5.71 -6.04
CA SER A 144 4.64 6.09 -6.12
C SER A 144 4.84 7.33 -7.00
N THR A 145 5.75 8.19 -6.58
CA THR A 145 6.13 9.40 -7.33
C THR A 145 7.55 9.32 -7.88
N ASP A 146 8.25 8.23 -7.61
CA ASP A 146 9.58 7.92 -8.13
C ASP A 146 9.80 6.41 -8.19
N GLY A 147 10.31 5.93 -9.29
CA GLY A 147 10.57 4.49 -9.45
C GLY A 147 11.70 4.18 -10.42
N LYS A 148 12.37 3.07 -10.18
CA LYS A 148 13.42 2.54 -11.04
C LYS A 148 13.23 1.05 -11.24
N ILE A 149 13.36 0.63 -12.49
CA ILE A 149 13.33 -0.78 -12.85
C ILE A 149 14.75 -1.35 -12.82
N LEU A 150 14.91 -2.44 -12.10
CA LEU A 150 16.15 -3.20 -12.01
C LEU A 150 15.99 -4.54 -12.70
N LEU A 151 17.10 -5.08 -13.19
CA LEU A 151 17.12 -6.40 -13.81
C LEU A 151 16.82 -7.50 -12.76
N GLN A 152 16.30 -8.60 -13.24
CA GLN A 152 16.11 -9.80 -12.45
C GLN A 152 17.46 -10.31 -11.92
N ILE A 153 17.46 -10.82 -10.67
CA ILE A 153 18.61 -11.59 -10.18
C ILE A 153 18.52 -12.98 -10.75
N ASN A 154 19.64 -13.49 -11.29
CA ASN A 154 19.71 -14.88 -11.73
C ASN A 154 19.49 -15.81 -10.52
N LYS A 155 18.31 -16.41 -10.44
CA LYS A 155 17.96 -17.40 -9.41
C LYS A 155 18.47 -18.76 -9.88
N ASP A 156 19.43 -19.33 -9.17
CA ASP A 156 19.77 -20.75 -9.27
C ASP A 156 18.66 -21.52 -8.55
N GLU A 157 17.89 -22.37 -9.27
CA GLU A 157 16.73 -23.08 -8.74
C GLU A 157 17.01 -23.83 -7.43
N LYS A 158 18.20 -24.45 -7.32
CA LYS A 158 18.61 -25.13 -6.08
C LYS A 158 18.84 -24.19 -4.91
N LYS A 159 19.32 -22.99 -5.20
CA LYS A 159 19.50 -21.93 -4.21
C LYS A 159 18.16 -21.34 -3.76
N HIS A 160 17.21 -21.26 -4.66
CA HIS A 160 15.88 -20.75 -4.37
C HIS A 160 15.12 -21.65 -3.38
N GLU A 161 15.10 -22.98 -3.57
CA GLU A 161 14.50 -23.91 -2.63
C GLU A 161 15.13 -23.86 -1.23
N GLN A 162 16.45 -23.69 -1.15
CA GLN A 162 17.12 -23.52 0.13
C GLN A 162 16.76 -22.21 0.83
N LEU A 163 16.69 -21.11 0.09
CA LEU A 163 16.29 -19.80 0.60
C LEU A 163 14.85 -19.81 1.10
N GLU A 164 13.93 -20.45 0.39
CA GLU A 164 12.53 -20.56 0.82
C GLU A 164 12.39 -21.35 2.14
N ARG A 165 13.13 -22.45 2.29
CA ARG A 165 13.16 -23.19 3.57
C ARG A 165 13.70 -22.34 4.71
N GLN A 166 14.81 -21.62 4.49
CA GLN A 166 15.41 -20.73 5.50
C GLN A 166 14.45 -19.59 5.88
N LYS A 167 13.72 -19.01 4.92
CA LYS A 167 12.69 -18.01 5.20
C LYS A 167 11.56 -18.56 6.07
N MET A 168 11.05 -19.77 5.76
CA MET A 168 10.00 -20.40 6.58
C MET A 168 10.46 -20.67 8.01
N GLU A 169 11.68 -21.20 8.18
CA GLU A 169 12.28 -21.45 9.49
C GLU A 169 12.44 -20.13 10.26
N ARG A 170 12.95 -19.09 9.62
CA ARG A 170 13.11 -17.76 10.23
C ARG A 170 11.78 -17.14 10.64
N ASN A 171 10.75 -17.21 9.80
CA ASN A 171 9.43 -16.69 10.11
C ASN A 171 8.81 -17.42 11.33
N SER A 172 9.04 -18.73 11.44
CA SER A 172 8.63 -19.53 12.60
C SER A 172 9.37 -19.07 13.88
N LEU A 173 10.68 -18.84 13.80
CA LEU A 173 11.47 -18.30 14.91
C LEU A 173 11.03 -16.91 15.35
N ILE A 174 10.74 -16.01 14.38
CA ILE A 174 10.20 -14.67 14.67
C ILE A 174 8.85 -14.75 15.39
N ALA A 175 7.97 -15.64 14.96
CA ALA A 175 6.68 -15.85 15.62
C ALA A 175 6.83 -16.38 17.05
N ALA A 176 7.75 -17.33 17.26
CA ALA A 176 8.06 -17.87 18.59
C ALA A 176 8.67 -16.81 19.51
N ALA A 177 9.64 -16.02 19.00
CA ALA A 177 10.29 -14.94 19.75
C ALA A 177 9.29 -13.86 20.19
N ARG A 178 8.32 -13.50 19.34
CA ARG A 178 7.23 -12.57 19.70
C ARG A 178 6.34 -13.11 20.84
N ASN A 179 6.22 -14.42 20.97
CA ASN A 179 5.53 -15.08 22.07
C ASN A 179 6.40 -15.27 23.32
N GLY A 180 7.62 -14.72 23.33
CA GLY A 180 8.51 -14.73 24.49
C GLY A 180 9.40 -15.98 24.61
N ASP A 181 9.58 -16.74 23.52
CA ASP A 181 10.50 -17.89 23.49
C ASP A 181 11.95 -17.41 23.49
N GLU A 182 12.67 -17.63 24.59
CA GLU A 182 14.06 -17.19 24.79
C GLU A 182 15.03 -17.89 23.83
N ASP A 183 14.82 -19.18 23.55
CA ASP A 183 15.67 -19.95 22.63
C ASP A 183 15.50 -19.44 21.18
N ALA A 184 14.29 -19.04 20.80
CA ALA A 184 14.03 -18.43 19.50
C ALA A 184 14.68 -17.06 19.37
N ILE A 185 14.69 -16.24 20.44
CA ILE A 185 15.35 -14.93 20.47
C ILE A 185 16.86 -15.10 20.32
N GLU A 186 17.47 -16.06 21.03
CA GLU A 186 18.91 -16.33 20.95
C GLU A 186 19.30 -16.82 19.55
N ASN A 187 18.54 -17.76 18.96
CA ASN A 187 18.79 -18.28 17.62
C ASN A 187 18.70 -17.18 16.55
N LEU A 188 17.68 -16.32 16.60
CA LEU A 188 17.55 -15.18 15.69
C LEU A 188 18.74 -14.21 15.82
N THR A 189 19.21 -13.95 17.03
CA THR A 189 20.34 -13.06 17.28
C THR A 189 21.63 -13.62 16.65
N LEU A 190 21.87 -14.92 16.78
CA LEU A 190 23.04 -15.58 16.19
C LEU A 190 22.95 -15.57 14.65
N GLU A 191 21.81 -15.91 14.07
CA GLU A 191 21.59 -15.85 12.62
C GLU A 191 21.78 -14.44 12.05
N ASP A 192 21.30 -13.41 12.76
CA ASP A 192 21.46 -12.02 12.34
C ASP A 192 22.92 -11.57 12.35
N ILE A 193 23.73 -11.99 13.34
CA ILE A 193 25.15 -11.70 13.40
C ILE A 193 25.90 -12.35 12.23
N ASP A 194 25.60 -13.61 11.93
CA ASP A 194 26.21 -14.35 10.83
C ASP A 194 25.82 -13.76 9.47
N THR A 195 24.53 -13.48 9.29
CA THR A 195 24.00 -12.84 8.08
C THR A 195 24.63 -11.46 7.87
N TYR A 196 24.72 -10.63 8.92
CA TYR A 196 25.34 -9.31 8.85
C TYR A 196 26.82 -9.42 8.47
N SER A 197 27.55 -10.37 9.03
CA SER A 197 28.96 -10.60 8.73
C SER A 197 29.20 -11.03 7.29
N LEU A 198 28.36 -11.92 6.76
CA LEU A 198 28.42 -12.37 5.37
C LEU A 198 28.04 -11.24 4.40
N LEU A 199 26.96 -10.50 4.70
CA LEU A 199 26.46 -9.39 3.89
C LEU A 199 27.49 -8.26 3.83
N SER A 200 28.10 -7.90 4.97
CA SER A 200 29.13 -6.87 5.04
C SER A 200 30.35 -7.19 4.16
N ARG A 201 30.76 -8.46 4.08
CA ARG A 201 31.86 -8.88 3.19
C ARG A 201 31.47 -8.81 1.71
N ARG A 202 30.24 -9.10 1.37
CA ARG A 202 29.74 -9.06 -0.02
C ARG A 202 29.57 -7.63 -0.50
N ILE A 203 28.99 -6.73 0.30
CA ILE A 203 28.80 -5.31 -0.01
C ILE A 203 30.12 -4.60 -0.36
N MET A 204 31.25 -5.05 0.21
CA MET A 204 32.56 -4.50 -0.14
C MET A 204 33.03 -4.87 -1.56
N ARG A 205 32.41 -5.83 -2.22
CA ARG A 205 32.87 -6.39 -3.51
C ARG A 205 31.80 -6.39 -4.60
N GLU A 206 30.54 -6.31 -4.23
CA GLU A 206 29.37 -6.42 -5.14
C GLU A 206 28.44 -5.24 -4.91
N ASP A 207 27.66 -4.87 -5.94
CA ASP A 207 26.59 -3.88 -5.79
C ASP A 207 25.50 -4.43 -4.86
N ILE A 208 25.12 -3.65 -3.87
CA ILE A 208 24.10 -4.02 -2.87
C ILE A 208 22.78 -4.45 -3.53
N LEU A 209 22.41 -3.82 -4.64
CA LEU A 209 21.19 -4.14 -5.40
C LEU A 209 21.29 -5.44 -6.20
N SER A 210 22.51 -6.01 -6.35
CA SER A 210 22.70 -7.35 -6.91
C SER A 210 22.62 -8.45 -5.87
N ILE A 211 22.70 -8.09 -4.59
CA ILE A 211 22.69 -9.01 -3.44
C ILE A 211 21.31 -9.09 -2.81
N VAL A 212 20.66 -7.93 -2.64
CA VAL A 212 19.34 -7.82 -1.98
C VAL A 212 18.25 -8.09 -3.01
N GLU A 213 17.47 -9.13 -2.79
CA GLU A 213 16.38 -9.51 -3.70
C GLU A 213 15.19 -8.57 -3.57
N ASN A 214 14.75 -8.33 -2.34
CA ASN A 214 13.63 -7.45 -2.01
C ASN A 214 13.82 -6.82 -0.63
N TYR A 215 13.12 -5.74 -0.37
CA TYR A 215 13.00 -5.13 0.96
C TYR A 215 11.75 -4.25 1.03
N PHE A 216 11.26 -4.10 2.27
CA PHE A 216 10.15 -3.21 2.61
C PHE A 216 10.56 -2.46 3.88
N MET A 217 10.89 -1.18 3.76
CA MET A 217 11.47 -0.39 4.86
C MET A 217 10.71 0.91 5.05
N PRO A 218 10.41 1.33 6.29
CA PRO A 218 9.85 2.66 6.57
C PRO A 218 10.70 3.76 5.94
N TYR A 219 10.06 4.79 5.42
CA TYR A 219 10.74 5.89 4.75
C TYR A 219 10.28 7.25 5.25
N GLY A 220 11.23 8.10 5.62
CA GLY A 220 10.94 9.46 6.09
C GLY A 220 10.35 9.50 7.50
N ILE A 221 9.52 10.51 7.73
CA ILE A 221 8.85 10.76 9.02
C ILE A 221 7.37 10.35 8.99
N GLU A 222 6.82 10.09 7.81
CA GLU A 222 5.45 9.66 7.64
C GLU A 222 5.35 8.15 7.89
N SER A 223 4.40 7.74 8.72
CA SER A 223 4.27 6.36 9.17
C SER A 223 3.82 5.39 8.10
N ASP A 224 3.15 5.89 7.05
CA ASP A 224 2.58 5.12 5.94
C ASP A 224 3.41 5.19 4.64
N GLN A 225 4.64 5.72 4.72
CA GLN A 225 5.55 5.76 3.58
C GLN A 225 6.70 4.76 3.73
N TYR A 226 7.02 4.11 2.61
CA TYR A 226 8.03 3.05 2.59
C TYR A 226 8.94 3.16 1.37
N SER A 227 10.19 2.78 1.54
CA SER A 227 11.10 2.46 0.45
C SER A 227 11.02 0.97 0.20
N ILE A 228 10.77 0.58 -1.04
CA ILE A 228 10.57 -0.82 -1.41
C ILE A 228 11.48 -1.25 -2.55
N LEU A 229 11.77 -2.53 -2.58
CA LEU A 229 12.30 -3.26 -3.71
C LEU A 229 11.53 -4.57 -3.82
N GLY A 230 10.79 -4.77 -4.91
CA GLY A 230 9.94 -5.94 -5.11
C GLY A 230 9.99 -6.46 -6.53
N GLU A 231 9.71 -7.75 -6.72
CA GLU A 231 9.61 -8.38 -8.04
C GLU A 231 8.28 -8.03 -8.70
N ILE A 232 8.31 -7.71 -9.99
CA ILE A 232 7.12 -7.43 -10.79
C ILE A 232 6.50 -8.76 -11.23
N MET A 233 5.29 -9.03 -10.78
CA MET A 233 4.52 -10.21 -11.13
C MET A 233 3.60 -9.98 -12.32
N ASP A 234 3.07 -8.76 -12.46
CA ASP A 234 2.30 -8.29 -13.61
C ASP A 234 2.49 -6.78 -13.79
N CYS A 235 2.32 -6.29 -15.00
CA CYS A 235 2.36 -4.86 -15.28
C CYS A 235 1.39 -4.50 -16.39
N LYS A 236 0.63 -3.42 -16.18
CA LYS A 236 -0.31 -2.86 -17.15
C LYS A 236 -0.05 -1.38 -17.33
N LEU A 237 -0.11 -0.92 -18.57
CA LEU A 237 -0.13 0.49 -18.89
C LEU A 237 -1.58 0.94 -19.00
N LEU A 238 -1.97 1.85 -18.12
CA LEU A 238 -3.32 2.44 -18.06
C LEU A 238 -3.24 3.90 -18.46
N GLN A 239 -4.37 4.50 -18.77
CA GLN A 239 -4.45 5.90 -19.16
C GLN A 239 -5.45 6.63 -18.26
N ASN A 240 -5.06 7.81 -17.77
CA ASN A 240 -5.99 8.71 -17.11
C ASN A 240 -6.91 9.33 -18.16
N GLU A 241 -8.20 9.06 -18.09
CA GLU A 241 -9.20 9.49 -19.06
C GLU A 241 -9.39 11.02 -19.10
N TYR A 242 -9.04 11.73 -18.03
CA TYR A 242 -9.17 13.18 -17.95
C TYR A 242 -7.97 13.92 -18.54
N THR A 243 -6.75 13.48 -18.21
CA THR A 243 -5.51 14.15 -18.62
C THR A 243 -4.86 13.53 -19.84
N GLY A 244 -5.18 12.27 -20.17
CA GLY A 244 -4.49 11.48 -21.16
C GLY A 244 -3.11 10.96 -20.73
N GLU A 245 -2.69 11.21 -19.48
CA GLU A 245 -1.41 10.72 -18.98
C GLU A 245 -1.43 9.20 -18.77
N SER A 246 -0.33 8.56 -19.08
CA SER A 246 -0.14 7.13 -18.87
C SER A 246 0.42 6.84 -17.49
N VAL A 247 -0.13 5.82 -16.83
CA VAL A 247 0.34 5.31 -15.55
C VAL A 247 0.57 3.81 -15.65
N TYR A 248 1.56 3.30 -14.94
CA TYR A 248 1.75 1.86 -14.78
C TYR A 248 1.06 1.36 -13.52
N ALA A 249 0.25 0.33 -13.68
CA ALA A 249 -0.23 -0.51 -12.60
C ALA A 249 0.69 -1.73 -12.52
N LEU A 250 1.42 -1.87 -11.42
CA LEU A 250 2.39 -2.93 -11.19
C LEU A 250 1.88 -3.83 -10.06
N GLU A 251 1.77 -5.14 -10.31
CA GLU A 251 1.59 -6.12 -9.26
C GLU A 251 2.96 -6.57 -8.77
N LEU A 252 3.24 -6.32 -7.50
CA LEU A 252 4.54 -6.61 -6.90
C LEU A 252 4.45 -7.73 -5.88
N MET A 253 5.55 -8.49 -5.78
CA MET A 253 5.83 -9.40 -4.68
C MET A 253 7.04 -8.85 -3.91
N CYS A 254 6.85 -8.54 -2.63
CA CYS A 254 7.91 -8.05 -1.77
C CYS A 254 7.81 -8.73 -0.39
N ASN A 255 8.86 -9.43 0.04
CA ASN A 255 8.85 -10.23 1.27
C ASN A 255 7.62 -11.17 1.36
N ASP A 256 7.28 -11.83 0.25
CA ASP A 256 6.13 -12.72 0.13
C ASP A 256 4.75 -12.04 0.39
N ILE A 257 4.72 -10.71 0.29
CA ILE A 257 3.48 -9.92 0.33
C ILE A 257 3.17 -9.43 -1.08
N PRO A 258 2.05 -9.89 -1.67
CA PRO A 258 1.55 -9.32 -2.91
C PRO A 258 0.86 -7.98 -2.64
N PHE A 259 1.12 -6.98 -3.46
CA PHE A 259 0.40 -5.71 -3.46
C PHE A 259 0.59 -4.97 -4.77
N SER A 260 -0.28 -4.00 -5.01
CA SER A 260 -0.32 -3.27 -6.28
C SER A 260 0.28 -1.86 -6.11
N VAL A 261 1.04 -1.39 -7.11
CA VAL A 261 1.62 -0.03 -7.12
C VAL A 261 1.21 0.70 -8.38
N CYS A 262 0.71 1.94 -8.24
CA CYS A 262 0.48 2.85 -9.35
C CYS A 262 1.57 3.94 -9.39
N ILE A 263 2.13 4.14 -10.58
CA ILE A 263 3.16 5.15 -10.83
C ILE A 263 2.97 5.77 -12.22
N ASN A 264 3.15 7.10 -12.31
CA ASN A 264 3.15 7.77 -13.60
C ASN A 264 4.31 7.28 -14.47
N GLN A 265 4.05 7.05 -15.75
CA GLN A 265 5.09 6.64 -16.71
C GLN A 265 6.27 7.61 -16.74
N LYS A 266 6.03 8.91 -16.56
CA LYS A 266 7.06 9.96 -16.52
C LYS A 266 8.02 9.83 -15.33
N ASP A 267 7.57 9.18 -14.25
CA ASP A 267 8.30 9.06 -12.99
C ASP A 267 8.99 7.70 -12.81
N LEU A 268 8.83 6.81 -13.81
CA LEU A 268 9.43 5.48 -13.82
C LEU A 268 10.66 5.45 -14.72
N LEU A 269 11.82 5.21 -14.13
CA LEU A 269 13.06 5.02 -14.87
C LEU A 269 13.22 3.56 -15.30
N GLY A 270 13.22 3.30 -16.61
CA GLY A 270 13.32 1.97 -17.21
C GLY A 270 11.95 1.39 -17.55
N GLU A 271 11.95 0.27 -18.27
CA GLU A 271 10.74 -0.41 -18.73
C GLU A 271 10.35 -1.52 -17.75
N PRO A 272 9.13 -1.50 -17.19
CA PRO A 272 8.64 -2.57 -16.35
C PRO A 272 8.36 -3.83 -17.20
N ALA A 273 8.69 -4.98 -16.65
CA ALA A 273 8.34 -6.28 -17.20
C ALA A 273 8.30 -7.32 -16.09
N VAL A 274 7.52 -8.37 -16.27
CA VAL A 274 7.44 -9.51 -15.35
C VAL A 274 8.82 -10.08 -15.09
N GLY A 275 9.13 -10.35 -13.82
CA GLY A 275 10.43 -10.85 -13.37
C GLY A 275 11.49 -9.76 -13.14
N ARG A 276 11.31 -8.54 -13.66
CA ARG A 276 12.14 -7.40 -13.26
C ARG A 276 11.74 -6.92 -11.87
N ARG A 277 12.58 -6.07 -11.27
CA ARG A 277 12.32 -5.55 -9.93
C ARG A 277 12.02 -4.06 -9.98
N PHE A 278 10.99 -3.65 -9.25
CA PHE A 278 10.67 -2.25 -9.00
C PHE A 278 11.33 -1.79 -7.69
N LYS A 279 12.05 -0.68 -7.75
CA LYS A 279 12.56 0.04 -6.58
C LYS A 279 11.97 1.44 -6.57
N GLY A 280 11.37 1.85 -5.48
CA GLY A 280 10.78 3.19 -5.34
C GLY A 280 10.35 3.52 -3.92
N THR A 281 9.92 4.77 -3.76
CA THR A 281 9.26 5.24 -2.54
C THR A 281 7.75 5.23 -2.76
N ILE A 282 7.02 4.64 -1.84
CA ILE A 282 5.56 4.49 -1.94
C ILE A 282 4.85 5.14 -0.76
N TRP A 283 3.62 5.57 -1.00
CA TRP A 283 2.62 5.82 0.01
C TRP A 283 1.68 4.62 0.05
N LEU A 284 1.72 3.89 1.16
CA LEU A 284 0.98 2.65 1.32
C LEU A 284 -0.47 2.96 1.69
N GLN A 285 -1.38 2.39 0.92
CA GLN A 285 -2.82 2.44 1.10
C GLN A 285 -3.33 1.01 1.29
N GLY A 286 -4.52 0.87 1.83
CA GLY A 286 -5.10 -0.46 1.96
C GLY A 286 -6.59 -0.43 2.27
N SER A 287 -7.22 -1.54 1.97
CA SER A 287 -8.62 -1.80 2.29
C SER A 287 -8.74 -3.03 3.15
N ILE A 288 -9.60 -2.98 4.16
CA ILE A 288 -9.97 -4.16 4.93
C ILE A 288 -10.75 -5.09 4.00
N TYR A 289 -10.31 -6.34 3.93
CA TYR A 289 -11.05 -7.40 3.27
C TYR A 289 -12.04 -8.02 4.25
N TYR A 290 -13.31 -7.97 3.90
CA TYR A 290 -14.40 -8.57 4.68
C TYR A 290 -14.86 -9.85 4.01
N GLN A 291 -15.01 -10.89 4.81
CA GLN A 291 -15.63 -12.14 4.37
C GLN A 291 -17.08 -12.17 4.85
N SER A 292 -18.00 -12.44 3.93
CA SER A 292 -19.44 -12.61 4.19
C SER A 292 -19.73 -14.00 4.80
#